data_dc6b8daa36a48751c08a49dedc2c2030
#
_entry.id   dc6b8daa36a48751c08a49dedc2c2030
#
_cell.length_a   1.000
_cell.length_b   1.000
_cell.length_c   1.000
_cell.angle_alpha   90.00
_cell.angle_beta   90.00
_cell.angle_gamma   90.00
#
_symmetry.space_group_name_H-M   'P 1'
#
loop_
_entity.id
_entity.type
_entity.pdbx_description
1 polymer ?
#
loop_
_entity_poly.entity_id
_entity_poly.type
_entity_poly.pdbx_seq_one_letter_code
_entity_poly.pdbx_strand_id
1 'polypeptide(L)'
;MRITLLAAAVMMSAALLQQPLEAQDLLPQESPLPRIEKVKNYLPHMTRPEVQDLLTRSDMVIIPVASLEQHGLHLPIGTDYLNGVERAKLIAQQVEVLVAPILLPGQSPYHMGFEGTITLPSPLIQEVYVEAAKSLMRHGFKRFLILNAHGGNAATTRFIVDRINQETEGIAVDLASVLGPFRPDIDRPADSSVRMFDRHGGTGETSNSMYLTPELVDLDAARPAELTLPPHMEEMLPDVVGGDPTALTVFLAEGLKDEATGKGTSAAEMTSTGVWGVRDPRESTAERGWADTASMVAAAVGFIRRWNELRPPGVR
;
A
#
# COMPACT_ATOMS: atom_id res chain seq x y z
N MET A 1 38.34 58.79 39.05
CA MET A 1 37.57 58.07 40.11
C MET A 1 36.14 57.78 39.49
N ARG A 2 35.92 56.66 38.93
CA ARG A 2 34.62 56.04 38.47
C ARG A 2 34.87 54.99 37.34
N ILE A 3 35.51 53.90 37.70
CA ILE A 3 35.56 52.68 36.93
C ILE A 3 35.54 51.57 37.96
N THR A 4 34.40 51.05 38.29
CA THR A 4 34.19 49.75 38.97
C THR A 4 32.69 49.63 39.31
N LEU A 5 31.88 49.15 38.38
CA LEU A 5 30.53 48.63 38.65
C LEU A 5 29.89 48.17 37.34
N LEU A 6 30.56 47.26 36.62
CA LEU A 6 29.94 46.60 35.42
C LEU A 6 30.52 45.18 35.22
N ALA A 7 30.75 44.44 36.28
CA ALA A 7 31.29 43.08 36.18
C ALA A 7 30.55 42.05 37.05
N ALA A 8 29.32 42.31 37.47
CA ALA A 8 28.56 41.38 38.33
C ALA A 8 27.21 40.94 37.79
N ALA A 9 26.89 41.20 36.49
CA ALA A 9 25.59 40.88 35.93
C ALA A 9 25.63 39.86 34.78
N VAL A 10 26.74 39.18 34.50
CA VAL A 10 26.89 38.25 33.36
C VAL A 10 27.11 36.78 33.77
N MET A 11 27.08 36.43 35.02
CA MET A 11 27.32 35.05 35.48
C MET A 11 26.14 34.43 36.24
N MET A 12 24.91 34.69 35.80
CA MET A 12 23.73 34.04 36.37
C MET A 12 22.76 33.50 35.30
N SER A 13 23.26 33.14 34.14
CA SER A 13 22.44 32.59 33.03
C SER A 13 23.06 31.35 32.45
N ALA A 14 23.50 30.39 33.24
CA ALA A 14 23.94 29.10 32.70
C ALA A 14 23.98 28.03 33.78
N ALA A 15 22.87 27.62 34.29
CA ALA A 15 22.69 26.31 34.91
C ALA A 15 21.19 26.05 35.16
N LEU A 16 20.35 26.13 34.17
CA LEU A 16 19.21 25.23 34.09
C LEU A 16 19.83 23.87 33.73
N LEU A 17 20.44 23.20 34.67
CA LEU A 17 20.68 21.77 34.62
C LEU A 17 19.30 21.15 34.46
N GLN A 18 18.98 20.73 33.21
CA GLN A 18 17.84 19.87 32.96
C GLN A 18 18.02 18.67 33.89
N GLN A 19 17.17 18.59 34.92
CA GLN A 19 17.12 17.37 35.73
C GLN A 19 16.91 16.19 34.77
N PRO A 20 17.62 15.07 34.96
CA PRO A 20 17.35 13.88 34.13
C PRO A 20 15.87 13.54 34.32
N LEU A 21 15.15 13.44 33.18
CA LEU A 21 13.75 13.00 33.19
C LEU A 21 13.70 11.59 33.77
N GLU A 22 12.94 11.40 34.82
CA GLU A 22 12.65 10.07 35.35
C GLU A 22 11.78 9.33 34.35
N ALA A 23 11.91 8.00 34.21
CA ALA A 23 11.15 7.22 33.22
C ALA A 23 9.63 7.39 33.39
N GLN A 24 9.17 7.59 34.64
CA GLN A 24 7.77 7.85 34.96
C GLN A 24 7.26 9.22 34.51
N ASP A 25 8.16 10.18 34.26
CA ASP A 25 7.81 11.50 33.72
C ASP A 25 7.70 11.49 32.20
N LEU A 26 8.27 10.46 31.55
CA LEU A 26 8.26 10.29 30.09
C LEU A 26 7.05 9.49 29.59
N LEU A 27 6.66 8.46 30.33
CA LEU A 27 5.61 7.53 29.90
C LEU A 27 4.65 7.23 31.06
N PRO A 28 3.33 7.31 30.84
CA PRO A 28 2.36 6.81 31.80
C PRO A 28 2.49 5.27 31.94
N GLN A 29 2.05 4.73 33.09
CA GLN A 29 2.09 3.26 33.31
C GLN A 29 1.22 2.49 32.32
N GLU A 30 0.12 3.09 31.88
CA GLU A 30 -0.68 2.57 30.76
C GLU A 30 -0.25 3.22 29.45
N SER A 31 -0.12 2.43 28.40
CA SER A 31 0.24 2.94 27.06
C SER A 31 -0.76 4.02 26.60
N PRO A 32 -0.29 5.21 26.20
CA PRO A 32 -1.14 6.26 25.64
C PRO A 32 -1.57 5.96 24.20
N LEU A 33 -1.00 4.92 23.57
CA LEU A 33 -1.34 4.54 22.20
C LEU A 33 -2.64 3.72 22.17
N PRO A 34 -3.41 3.79 21.06
CA PRO A 34 -4.56 2.94 20.86
C PRO A 34 -4.20 1.45 21.04
N ARG A 35 -5.09 0.68 21.66
CA ARG A 35 -4.89 -0.76 21.83
C ARG A 35 -4.95 -1.44 20.46
N ILE A 36 -4.02 -2.37 20.24
CA ILE A 36 -4.01 -3.21 19.05
C ILE A 36 -4.89 -4.42 19.31
N GLU A 37 -5.93 -4.59 18.50
CA GLU A 37 -6.76 -5.78 18.53
C GLU A 37 -6.10 -6.92 17.75
N LYS A 38 -6.24 -8.15 18.29
CA LYS A 38 -5.69 -9.34 17.65
C LYS A 38 -6.51 -9.74 16.44
N VAL A 39 -5.86 -9.83 15.27
CA VAL A 39 -6.48 -10.30 14.03
C VAL A 39 -6.06 -11.73 13.75
N LYS A 40 -7.05 -12.61 13.49
CA LYS A 40 -6.83 -14.03 13.16
C LYS A 40 -5.95 -14.16 11.91
N ASN A 41 -5.03 -15.11 11.93
CA ASN A 41 -4.17 -15.50 10.81
C ASN A 41 -3.26 -14.37 10.27
N TYR A 42 -3.15 -13.25 10.95
CA TYR A 42 -2.17 -12.20 10.64
C TYR A 42 -0.88 -12.47 11.42
N LEU A 43 0.18 -12.86 10.74
CA LEU A 43 1.43 -13.38 11.33
C LEU A 43 2.00 -12.50 12.45
N PRO A 44 2.06 -11.15 12.33
CA PRO A 44 2.52 -10.30 13.42
C PRO A 44 1.70 -10.38 14.71
N HIS A 45 0.46 -10.87 14.66
CA HIS A 45 -0.41 -11.05 15.81
C HIS A 45 -0.45 -12.49 16.34
N MET A 46 0.25 -13.42 15.69
CA MET A 46 0.21 -14.83 16.02
C MET A 46 1.38 -15.24 16.91
N THR A 47 1.09 -16.12 17.84
CA THR A 47 2.10 -16.87 18.58
C THR A 47 2.57 -18.09 17.77
N ARG A 48 3.76 -18.63 18.09
CA ARG A 48 4.27 -19.82 17.42
C ARG A 48 3.31 -21.01 17.43
N PRO A 49 2.64 -21.36 18.55
CA PRO A 49 1.64 -22.44 18.57
C PRO A 49 0.47 -22.20 17.61
N GLU A 50 0.02 -20.96 17.45
CA GLU A 50 -1.07 -20.61 16.52
C GLU A 50 -0.64 -20.79 15.06
N VAL A 51 0.61 -20.48 14.72
CA VAL A 51 1.15 -20.76 13.39
C VAL A 51 1.24 -22.27 13.15
N GLN A 52 1.68 -23.05 14.15
CA GLN A 52 1.73 -24.51 14.05
C GLN A 52 0.31 -25.11 13.88
N ASP A 53 -0.68 -24.59 14.59
CA ASP A 53 -2.07 -25.01 14.47
C ASP A 53 -2.63 -24.68 13.06
N LEU A 54 -2.39 -23.47 12.54
CA LEU A 54 -2.79 -23.10 11.18
C LEU A 54 -2.18 -24.04 10.14
N LEU A 55 -0.91 -24.40 10.27
CA LEU A 55 -0.21 -25.32 9.35
C LEU A 55 -0.83 -26.72 9.29
N THR A 56 -1.63 -27.13 10.29
CA THR A 56 -2.38 -28.39 10.21
C THR A 56 -3.55 -28.34 9.23
N ARG A 57 -4.00 -27.14 8.84
CA ARG A 57 -5.17 -26.90 8.00
C ARG A 57 -4.85 -26.19 6.68
N SER A 58 -3.75 -25.45 6.62
CA SER A 58 -3.39 -24.67 5.44
C SER A 58 -1.88 -24.51 5.31
N ASP A 59 -1.39 -24.65 4.08
CA ASP A 59 -0.01 -24.37 3.68
C ASP A 59 0.10 -23.09 2.82
N MET A 60 -0.95 -22.25 2.87
CA MET A 60 -1.10 -21.08 2.00
C MET A 60 -0.80 -19.78 2.74
N VAL A 61 -0.14 -18.85 2.05
CA VAL A 61 0.22 -17.52 2.56
C VAL A 61 -0.19 -16.44 1.57
N ILE A 62 -0.82 -15.38 2.04
CA ILE A 62 -0.92 -14.11 1.32
C ILE A 62 0.28 -13.24 1.73
N ILE A 63 1.05 -12.78 0.75
CA ILE A 63 2.13 -11.81 0.95
C ILE A 63 1.72 -10.50 0.28
N PRO A 64 1.30 -9.49 1.05
CA PRO A 64 1.03 -8.18 0.50
C PRO A 64 2.32 -7.47 0.07
N VAL A 65 2.29 -6.81 -1.10
CA VAL A 65 3.37 -5.98 -1.64
C VAL A 65 2.78 -4.61 -1.93
N ALA A 66 3.27 -3.57 -1.27
CA ALA A 66 2.72 -2.23 -1.37
C ALA A 66 3.84 -1.17 -1.47
N SER A 67 3.50 0.10 -1.25
CA SER A 67 4.44 1.20 -1.20
C SER A 67 4.22 2.09 0.02
N LEU A 68 5.17 2.98 0.26
CA LEU A 68 5.04 4.16 1.11
C LEU A 68 5.27 5.37 0.22
N GLU A 69 4.21 6.02 -0.20
CA GLU A 69 4.26 7.15 -1.12
C GLU A 69 3.16 8.16 -0.85
N GLN A 70 3.35 9.38 -1.30
CA GLN A 70 2.33 10.41 -1.21
C GLN A 70 1.04 9.99 -1.94
N HIS A 71 -0.13 10.36 -1.44
CA HIS A 71 -1.45 10.13 -2.04
C HIS A 71 -2.32 11.40 -1.95
N GLY A 72 -1.78 12.52 -2.40
CA GLY A 72 -2.42 13.81 -2.25
C GLY A 72 -2.28 14.39 -0.84
N LEU A 73 -3.11 15.36 -0.50
CA LEU A 73 -3.06 16.10 0.75
C LEU A 73 -3.91 15.47 1.86
N HIS A 74 -4.70 14.45 1.55
CA HIS A 74 -5.80 13.95 2.37
C HIS A 74 -5.65 12.48 2.77
N LEU A 75 -4.74 11.74 2.15
CA LEU A 75 -4.49 10.35 2.46
C LEU A 75 -3.10 10.18 3.10
N PRO A 76 -2.93 9.19 3.99
CA PRO A 76 -1.64 8.94 4.60
C PRO A 76 -0.62 8.40 3.59
N ILE A 77 0.66 8.65 3.85
CA ILE A 77 1.79 8.08 3.06
C ILE A 77 1.70 6.55 2.96
N GLY A 78 1.11 5.90 3.96
CA GLY A 78 0.92 4.46 4.01
C GLY A 78 -0.36 3.94 3.34
N THR A 79 -1.02 4.69 2.47
CA THR A 79 -2.30 4.29 1.86
C THR A 79 -2.25 2.91 1.23
N ASP A 80 -1.30 2.62 0.37
CA ASP A 80 -1.12 1.30 -0.26
C ASP A 80 -0.82 0.22 0.77
N TYR A 81 0.08 0.53 1.72
CA TYR A 81 0.44 -0.37 2.81
C TYR A 81 -0.80 -0.77 3.62
N LEU A 82 -1.56 0.19 4.08
CA LEU A 82 -2.75 -0.02 4.91
C LEU A 82 -3.82 -0.77 4.13
N ASN A 83 -4.18 -0.30 2.94
CA ASN A 83 -5.20 -0.93 2.12
C ASN A 83 -4.82 -2.37 1.73
N GLY A 84 -3.56 -2.64 1.44
CA GLY A 84 -3.07 -3.98 1.11
C GLY A 84 -3.16 -4.95 2.28
N VAL A 85 -2.73 -4.53 3.47
CA VAL A 85 -2.78 -5.34 4.69
C VAL A 85 -4.21 -5.60 5.13
N GLU A 86 -5.06 -4.57 5.17
CA GLU A 86 -6.44 -4.72 5.62
C GLU A 86 -7.24 -5.64 4.70
N ARG A 87 -7.08 -5.53 3.38
CA ARG A 87 -7.69 -6.47 2.42
C ARG A 87 -7.21 -7.91 2.63
N ALA A 88 -5.91 -8.12 2.83
CA ALA A 88 -5.37 -9.45 3.12
C ALA A 88 -5.95 -10.04 4.42
N LYS A 89 -6.07 -9.23 5.47
CA LYS A 89 -6.71 -9.63 6.74
C LYS A 89 -8.17 -10.02 6.52
N LEU A 90 -8.94 -9.23 5.75
CA LEU A 90 -10.34 -9.54 5.45
C LEU A 90 -10.50 -10.87 4.70
N ILE A 91 -9.61 -11.19 3.77
CA ILE A 91 -9.59 -12.50 3.10
C ILE A 91 -9.37 -13.61 4.13
N ALA A 92 -8.39 -13.46 5.03
CA ALA A 92 -8.05 -14.45 6.03
C ALA A 92 -9.12 -14.66 7.12
N GLN A 93 -10.09 -13.76 7.25
CA GLN A 93 -11.28 -13.98 8.09
C GLN A 93 -12.27 -14.97 7.46
N GLN A 94 -12.23 -15.17 6.14
CA GLN A 94 -13.18 -15.97 5.38
C GLN A 94 -12.65 -17.36 5.00
N VAL A 95 -11.33 -17.53 5.00
CA VAL A 95 -10.64 -18.78 4.62
C VAL A 95 -9.38 -18.98 5.48
N GLU A 96 -8.96 -20.26 5.62
CA GLU A 96 -7.71 -20.56 6.33
C GLU A 96 -6.51 -20.25 5.45
N VAL A 97 -5.91 -19.09 5.67
CA VAL A 97 -4.70 -18.61 4.98
C VAL A 97 -3.91 -17.73 5.93
N LEU A 98 -2.58 -17.84 5.91
CA LEU A 98 -1.70 -16.93 6.64
C LEU A 98 -1.61 -15.59 5.90
N VAL A 99 -1.61 -14.49 6.63
CA VAL A 99 -1.23 -13.17 6.10
C VAL A 99 0.14 -12.80 6.63
N ALA A 100 1.11 -12.69 5.74
CA ALA A 100 2.44 -12.16 6.07
C ALA A 100 2.40 -10.62 6.20
N PRO A 101 3.29 -10.00 6.98
CA PRO A 101 3.42 -8.55 6.99
C PRO A 101 3.99 -8.05 5.65
N ILE A 102 3.73 -6.80 5.32
CA ILE A 102 4.51 -6.09 4.29
C ILE A 102 5.91 -5.85 4.84
N LEU A 103 6.93 -6.24 4.08
CA LEU A 103 8.31 -6.24 4.55
C LEU A 103 9.09 -4.98 4.19
N LEU A 104 8.77 -4.37 3.05
CA LEU A 104 9.49 -3.22 2.50
C LEU A 104 8.55 -2.21 1.84
N PRO A 105 8.98 -0.92 1.74
CA PRO A 105 8.39 0.01 0.79
C PRO A 105 8.48 -0.55 -0.64
N GLY A 106 7.57 -0.10 -1.51
CA GLY A 106 7.54 -0.48 -2.91
C GLY A 106 8.44 0.35 -3.81
N GLN A 107 8.20 0.25 -5.10
CA GLN A 107 8.93 0.97 -6.13
C GLN A 107 8.12 2.20 -6.58
N SER A 108 8.46 3.38 -6.05
CA SER A 108 7.75 4.64 -6.27
C SER A 108 8.70 5.79 -6.63
N PRO A 109 9.65 5.60 -7.58
CA PRO A 109 10.65 6.63 -7.88
C PRO A 109 10.03 7.91 -8.46
N TYR A 110 8.89 7.80 -9.13
CA TYR A 110 8.17 8.92 -9.73
C TYR A 110 7.41 9.79 -8.71
N HIS A 111 7.31 9.36 -7.45
CA HIS A 111 6.72 10.14 -6.35
C HIS A 111 7.77 10.79 -5.43
N MET A 112 9.06 10.62 -5.71
CA MET A 112 10.16 11.13 -4.86
C MET A 112 10.23 12.66 -4.78
N GLY A 113 9.58 13.38 -5.68
CA GLY A 113 9.45 14.84 -5.59
C GLY A 113 8.51 15.32 -4.47
N PHE A 114 7.85 14.41 -3.76
CA PHE A 114 7.00 14.71 -2.60
C PHE A 114 7.57 14.10 -1.33
N GLU A 115 7.50 14.83 -0.23
CA GLU A 115 8.02 14.43 1.06
C GLU A 115 7.31 13.18 1.61
N GLY A 116 8.06 12.35 2.33
CA GLY A 116 7.56 11.13 2.97
C GLY A 116 7.55 9.90 2.08
N THR A 117 7.71 10.03 0.77
CA THR A 117 7.83 8.88 -0.14
C THR A 117 9.15 8.15 0.10
N ILE A 118 9.09 6.82 0.21
CA ILE A 118 10.25 5.93 0.32
C ILE A 118 10.18 4.90 -0.80
N THR A 119 11.21 4.87 -1.66
CA THR A 119 11.31 3.93 -2.77
C THR A 119 12.52 3.03 -2.66
N LEU A 120 12.40 1.79 -3.14
CA LEU A 120 13.51 0.86 -3.28
C LEU A 120 13.59 0.34 -4.72
N PRO A 121 14.79 -0.02 -5.20
CA PRO A 121 14.92 -0.62 -6.52
C PRO A 121 14.29 -2.02 -6.58
N SER A 122 13.61 -2.32 -7.67
CA SER A 122 12.88 -3.56 -7.90
C SER A 122 13.70 -4.84 -7.60
N PRO A 123 14.99 -4.97 -7.98
CA PRO A 123 15.77 -6.16 -7.66
C PRO A 123 15.91 -6.41 -6.15
N LEU A 124 16.07 -5.36 -5.35
CA LEU A 124 16.16 -5.48 -3.90
C LEU A 124 14.82 -5.92 -3.29
N ILE A 125 13.71 -5.36 -3.78
CA ILE A 125 12.36 -5.77 -3.36
C ILE A 125 12.16 -7.26 -3.66
N GLN A 126 12.44 -7.69 -4.89
CA GLN A 126 12.33 -9.09 -5.29
C GLN A 126 13.11 -10.01 -4.35
N GLU A 127 14.37 -9.68 -4.06
CA GLU A 127 15.23 -10.50 -3.22
C GLU A 127 14.65 -10.73 -1.83
N VAL A 128 14.20 -9.66 -1.17
CA VAL A 128 13.64 -9.75 0.19
C VAL A 128 12.35 -10.59 0.22
N TYR A 129 11.46 -10.42 -0.76
CA TYR A 129 10.20 -11.18 -0.78
C TYR A 129 10.42 -12.66 -1.11
N VAL A 130 11.38 -12.98 -1.99
CA VAL A 130 11.75 -14.37 -2.30
C VAL A 130 12.38 -15.04 -1.07
N GLU A 131 13.28 -14.36 -0.36
CA GLU A 131 13.89 -14.90 0.87
C GLU A 131 12.88 -15.04 2.02
N ALA A 132 11.92 -14.14 2.12
CA ALA A 132 10.78 -14.28 3.06
C ALA A 132 9.95 -15.54 2.73
N ALA A 133 9.63 -15.76 1.45
CA ALA A 133 8.92 -16.96 1.01
C ALA A 133 9.73 -18.25 1.32
N LYS A 134 11.03 -18.27 1.03
CA LYS A 134 11.93 -19.40 1.40
C LYS A 134 11.92 -19.66 2.91
N SER A 135 11.90 -18.61 3.73
CA SER A 135 11.82 -18.75 5.19
C SER A 135 10.51 -19.40 5.62
N LEU A 136 9.38 -18.98 5.04
CA LEU A 136 8.07 -19.60 5.30
C LEU A 136 8.00 -21.05 4.81
N MET A 137 8.64 -21.37 3.67
CA MET A 137 8.71 -22.74 3.16
C MET A 137 9.43 -23.70 4.13
N ARG A 138 10.46 -23.23 4.84
CA ARG A 138 11.15 -24.03 5.88
C ARG A 138 10.21 -24.43 7.02
N HIS A 139 9.14 -23.66 7.24
CA HIS A 139 8.14 -23.95 8.27
C HIS A 139 6.97 -24.81 7.78
N GLY A 140 6.89 -25.06 6.46
CA GLY A 140 5.85 -25.94 5.87
C GLY A 140 4.86 -25.23 4.95
N PHE A 141 4.89 -23.89 4.83
CA PHE A 141 4.10 -23.19 3.84
C PHE A 141 4.62 -23.50 2.42
N LYS A 142 3.71 -23.65 1.45
CA LYS A 142 4.08 -24.06 0.08
C LYS A 142 3.39 -23.22 -0.99
N ARG A 143 2.25 -22.61 -0.72
CA ARG A 143 1.44 -21.88 -1.68
C ARG A 143 1.40 -20.40 -1.32
N PHE A 144 1.80 -19.55 -2.25
CA PHE A 144 1.96 -18.11 -2.03
C PHE A 144 1.05 -17.31 -2.95
N LEU A 145 0.28 -16.41 -2.37
CA LEU A 145 -0.57 -15.44 -3.05
C LEU A 145 0.10 -14.07 -2.91
N ILE A 146 0.67 -13.56 -3.99
CA ILE A 146 1.28 -12.23 -3.99
C ILE A 146 0.18 -11.21 -4.25
N LEU A 147 -0.14 -10.41 -3.24
CA LEU A 147 -1.17 -9.38 -3.29
C LEU A 147 -0.52 -8.02 -3.56
N ASN A 148 -0.54 -7.58 -4.80
CA ASN A 148 -0.05 -6.24 -5.14
C ASN A 148 -1.10 -5.17 -4.77
N ALA A 149 -0.70 -4.20 -3.96
CA ALA A 149 -1.52 -3.06 -3.56
C ALA A 149 -1.03 -1.72 -4.14
N HIS A 150 -0.01 -1.74 -5.02
CA HIS A 150 0.60 -0.55 -5.60
C HIS A 150 0.89 -0.74 -7.09
N GLY A 151 0.42 0.19 -7.93
CA GLY A 151 0.57 0.10 -9.38
C GLY A 151 2.02 -0.03 -9.87
N GLY A 152 2.94 0.70 -9.25
CA GLY A 152 4.36 0.69 -9.58
C GLY A 152 5.08 -0.64 -9.34
N ASN A 153 4.51 -1.50 -8.51
CA ASN A 153 5.05 -2.83 -8.24
C ASN A 153 4.63 -3.90 -9.27
N ALA A 154 3.79 -3.58 -10.26
CA ALA A 154 3.18 -4.59 -11.12
C ALA A 154 4.18 -5.53 -11.83
N ALA A 155 5.29 -5.00 -12.32
CA ALA A 155 6.36 -5.82 -12.89
C ALA A 155 7.13 -6.59 -11.79
N THR A 156 7.45 -5.91 -10.69
CA THR A 156 8.19 -6.46 -9.54
C THR A 156 7.47 -7.67 -8.94
N THR A 157 6.15 -7.59 -8.73
CA THR A 157 5.37 -8.71 -8.18
C THR A 157 5.32 -9.91 -9.12
N ARG A 158 5.26 -9.69 -10.44
CA ARG A 158 5.35 -10.78 -11.42
C ARG A 158 6.72 -11.47 -11.39
N PHE A 159 7.81 -10.72 -11.24
CA PHE A 159 9.13 -11.30 -11.07
C PHE A 159 9.25 -12.07 -9.74
N ILE A 160 8.68 -11.56 -8.64
CA ILE A 160 8.63 -12.30 -7.37
C ILE A 160 7.92 -13.65 -7.55
N VAL A 161 6.75 -13.66 -8.20
CA VAL A 161 6.00 -14.89 -8.51
C VAL A 161 6.83 -15.84 -9.35
N ASP A 162 7.42 -15.37 -10.44
CA ASP A 162 8.24 -16.18 -11.34
C ASP A 162 9.45 -16.78 -10.61
N ARG A 163 10.19 -15.99 -9.84
CA ARG A 163 11.34 -16.43 -9.05
C ARG A 163 10.95 -17.47 -7.99
N ILE A 164 9.83 -17.29 -7.28
CA ILE A 164 9.38 -18.32 -6.34
C ILE A 164 9.11 -19.63 -7.08
N ASN A 165 8.44 -19.58 -8.23
CA ASN A 165 8.07 -20.75 -9.03
C ASN A 165 9.30 -21.45 -9.67
N GLN A 166 10.32 -20.71 -10.05
CA GLN A 166 11.50 -21.26 -10.75
C GLN A 166 12.66 -21.60 -9.83
N GLU A 167 12.83 -20.86 -8.73
CA GLU A 167 14.01 -20.98 -7.87
C GLU A 167 13.74 -21.76 -6.58
N THR A 168 12.48 -22.16 -6.30
CA THR A 168 12.09 -22.77 -5.02
C THR A 168 11.12 -23.94 -5.19
N GLU A 169 10.82 -24.62 -4.09
CA GLU A 169 9.77 -25.66 -4.03
C GLU A 169 8.36 -25.06 -3.85
N GLY A 170 8.22 -23.75 -3.66
CA GLY A 170 6.96 -23.08 -3.48
C GLY A 170 6.21 -22.91 -4.80
N ILE A 171 4.91 -22.65 -4.69
CA ILE A 171 4.05 -22.30 -5.83
C ILE A 171 3.44 -20.94 -5.53
N ALA A 172 3.71 -19.96 -6.38
CA ALA A 172 3.20 -18.61 -6.23
C ALA A 172 2.27 -18.21 -7.38
N VAL A 173 1.30 -17.37 -7.08
CA VAL A 173 0.46 -16.68 -8.08
C VAL A 173 0.36 -15.20 -7.75
N ASP A 174 0.28 -14.38 -8.78
CA ASP A 174 -0.15 -12.99 -8.65
C ASP A 174 -1.67 -12.98 -8.44
N LEU A 175 -2.10 -12.60 -7.23
CA LEU A 175 -3.52 -12.68 -6.86
C LEU A 175 -4.40 -11.81 -7.77
N ALA A 176 -3.94 -10.62 -8.15
CA ALA A 176 -4.71 -9.74 -9.02
C ALA A 176 -5.04 -10.37 -10.39
N SER A 177 -4.10 -11.18 -10.92
CA SER A 177 -4.25 -11.81 -12.25
C SER A 177 -5.29 -12.92 -12.30
N VAL A 178 -5.68 -13.49 -11.16
CA VAL A 178 -6.57 -14.65 -11.06
C VAL A 178 -7.98 -14.34 -10.56
N LEU A 179 -8.25 -13.10 -10.18
CA LEU A 179 -9.55 -12.72 -9.59
C LEU A 179 -10.72 -12.67 -10.60
N GLY A 180 -10.43 -12.39 -11.87
CA GLY A 180 -11.46 -12.12 -12.89
C GLY A 180 -12.63 -13.11 -12.88
N PRO A 181 -12.39 -14.45 -12.99
CA PRO A 181 -13.46 -15.46 -13.03
C PRO A 181 -14.27 -15.60 -11.74
N PHE A 182 -13.78 -15.06 -10.64
CA PHE A 182 -14.37 -15.19 -9.31
C PHE A 182 -15.03 -13.90 -8.81
N ARG A 183 -14.97 -12.81 -9.60
CA ARG A 183 -15.60 -11.55 -9.20
C ARG A 183 -17.12 -11.70 -9.19
N PRO A 184 -17.78 -11.41 -8.05
CA PRO A 184 -19.23 -11.37 -8.00
C PRO A 184 -19.73 -10.20 -8.86
N ASP A 185 -20.93 -10.36 -9.39
CA ASP A 185 -21.69 -9.27 -10.00
C ASP A 185 -22.23 -8.38 -8.85
N ILE A 186 -21.45 -7.40 -8.48
CA ILE A 186 -21.85 -6.36 -7.50
C ILE A 186 -22.26 -5.15 -8.31
N ASP A 187 -23.48 -4.67 -8.06
CA ASP A 187 -23.97 -3.42 -8.63
C ASP A 187 -23.00 -2.29 -8.25
N ARG A 188 -22.26 -1.80 -9.24
CA ARG A 188 -21.30 -0.71 -9.06
C ARG A 188 -21.94 0.54 -9.61
N PRO A 189 -21.84 1.68 -8.93
CA PRO A 189 -22.26 2.94 -9.49
C PRO A 189 -21.71 3.07 -10.92
N ALA A 190 -22.59 3.33 -11.87
CA ALA A 190 -22.29 3.42 -13.31
C ALA A 190 -21.36 4.63 -13.56
N ASP A 191 -20.05 4.41 -13.49
CA ASP A 191 -19.07 5.45 -13.75
C ASP A 191 -17.78 4.84 -14.33
N SER A 192 -17.94 4.11 -15.42
CA SER A 192 -16.88 3.29 -15.98
C SER A 192 -15.86 4.05 -16.83
N SER A 193 -16.25 5.14 -17.51
CA SER A 193 -15.37 5.82 -18.46
C SER A 193 -14.30 6.69 -17.76
N VAL A 194 -14.66 7.38 -16.70
CA VAL A 194 -13.74 8.25 -15.94
C VAL A 194 -12.80 7.45 -15.02
N ARG A 195 -13.15 6.20 -14.70
CA ARG A 195 -12.33 5.30 -13.87
C ARG A 195 -10.96 4.99 -14.47
N MET A 196 -10.82 5.08 -15.77
CA MET A 196 -9.56 4.68 -16.42
C MET A 196 -8.41 5.63 -16.12
N PHE A 197 -8.69 6.88 -15.78
CA PHE A 197 -7.68 7.89 -15.44
C PHE A 197 -7.75 8.37 -13.98
N ASP A 198 -8.50 7.75 -13.11
CA ASP A 198 -8.52 8.04 -11.68
C ASP A 198 -7.51 7.11 -10.97
N ARG A 199 -6.22 7.47 -11.02
CA ARG A 199 -5.11 6.54 -10.78
C ARG A 199 -4.44 6.64 -9.45
N HIS A 200 -4.22 7.86 -8.91
CA HIS A 200 -3.42 8.05 -7.71
C HIS A 200 -3.99 9.15 -6.82
N GLY A 201 -4.22 8.85 -5.55
CA GLY A 201 -4.89 9.75 -4.62
C GLY A 201 -6.31 10.14 -5.04
N GLY A 202 -6.89 9.43 -6.02
CA GLY A 202 -8.18 9.73 -6.62
C GLY A 202 -9.35 9.12 -5.86
N THR A 203 -10.54 9.14 -6.49
CA THR A 203 -11.79 8.71 -5.84
C THR A 203 -11.79 7.23 -5.46
N GLY A 204 -11.07 6.38 -6.22
CA GLY A 204 -10.98 4.95 -5.94
C GLY A 204 -10.20 4.65 -4.67
N GLU A 205 -9.00 5.20 -4.54
CA GLU A 205 -8.13 4.99 -3.38
C GLU A 205 -8.69 5.69 -2.15
N THR A 206 -9.21 6.90 -2.31
CA THR A 206 -9.85 7.63 -1.22
C THR A 206 -11.08 6.87 -0.67
N SER A 207 -11.95 6.34 -1.55
CA SER A 207 -13.10 5.55 -1.12
C SER A 207 -12.67 4.27 -0.37
N ASN A 208 -11.64 3.58 -0.87
CA ASN A 208 -11.09 2.40 -0.19
C ASN A 208 -10.57 2.74 1.21
N SER A 209 -9.82 3.84 1.34
CA SER A 209 -9.30 4.29 2.63
C SER A 209 -10.41 4.75 3.58
N MET A 210 -11.45 5.43 3.08
CA MET A 210 -12.64 5.79 3.87
C MET A 210 -13.36 4.56 4.44
N TYR A 211 -13.28 3.40 3.79
CA TYR A 211 -13.84 2.15 4.29
C TYR A 211 -12.88 1.38 5.21
N LEU A 212 -11.60 1.30 4.84
CA LEU A 212 -10.63 0.44 5.52
C LEU A 212 -9.94 1.11 6.70
N THR A 213 -9.69 2.40 6.62
CA THR A 213 -8.92 3.19 7.59
C THR A 213 -9.45 4.62 7.70
N PRO A 214 -10.75 4.81 8.01
CA PRO A 214 -11.42 6.12 7.97
C PRO A 214 -10.75 7.16 8.88
N GLU A 215 -10.15 6.73 9.99
CA GLU A 215 -9.50 7.62 10.97
C GLU A 215 -8.23 8.30 10.41
N LEU A 216 -7.71 7.82 9.27
CA LEU A 216 -6.51 8.35 8.64
C LEU A 216 -6.80 9.20 7.40
N VAL A 217 -8.08 9.41 7.07
CA VAL A 217 -8.50 10.20 5.90
C VAL A 217 -8.93 11.60 6.34
N ASP A 218 -8.26 12.63 5.82
CA ASP A 218 -8.66 14.03 5.99
C ASP A 218 -9.34 14.55 4.71
N LEU A 219 -10.63 14.24 4.56
CA LEU A 219 -11.36 14.60 3.35
C LEU A 219 -11.49 16.14 3.15
N ASP A 220 -11.40 16.92 4.23
CA ASP A 220 -11.43 18.39 4.14
C ASP A 220 -10.14 18.95 3.51
N ALA A 221 -9.03 18.25 3.65
CA ALA A 221 -7.77 18.57 2.98
C ALA A 221 -7.73 18.13 1.51
N ALA A 222 -8.65 17.29 1.05
CA ALA A 222 -8.68 16.80 -0.32
C ALA A 222 -8.78 17.94 -1.34
N ARG A 223 -8.06 17.83 -2.44
CA ARG A 223 -8.09 18.77 -3.58
C ARG A 223 -8.13 17.97 -4.88
N PRO A 224 -8.84 18.46 -5.90
CA PRO A 224 -8.79 17.87 -7.23
C PRO A 224 -7.37 17.91 -7.78
N ALA A 225 -7.08 17.06 -8.74
CA ALA A 225 -5.80 17.13 -9.45
C ALA A 225 -5.70 18.48 -10.19
N GLU A 226 -4.55 19.15 -9.96
CA GLU A 226 -4.15 20.31 -10.75
C GLU A 226 -3.02 19.83 -11.67
N LEU A 227 -3.41 19.46 -12.90
CA LEU A 227 -2.46 18.84 -13.84
C LEU A 227 -1.69 19.89 -14.63
N THR A 228 -0.38 19.70 -14.71
CA THR A 228 0.53 20.40 -15.61
C THR A 228 1.17 19.34 -16.50
N LEU A 229 0.66 19.21 -17.72
CA LEU A 229 1.09 18.16 -18.63
C LEU A 229 1.99 18.72 -19.73
N PRO A 230 2.99 17.96 -20.22
CA PRO A 230 3.66 18.32 -21.46
C PRO A 230 2.67 18.37 -22.63
N PRO A 231 2.89 19.20 -23.67
CA PRO A 231 1.93 19.43 -24.74
C PRO A 231 1.39 18.17 -25.41
N HIS A 232 2.25 17.16 -25.64
CA HIS A 232 1.84 15.91 -26.26
C HIS A 232 0.93 15.06 -25.37
N MET A 233 1.00 15.20 -24.05
CA MET A 233 0.09 14.55 -23.11
C MET A 233 -1.22 15.34 -22.95
N GLU A 234 -1.16 16.67 -23.01
CA GLU A 234 -2.37 17.51 -23.02
C GLU A 234 -3.23 17.20 -24.23
N GLU A 235 -2.62 17.04 -25.41
CA GLU A 235 -3.32 16.68 -26.65
C GLU A 235 -4.03 15.32 -26.57
N MET A 236 -3.48 14.34 -25.83
CA MET A 236 -4.09 13.02 -25.63
C MET A 236 -5.19 13.00 -24.57
N LEU A 237 -5.22 13.95 -23.65
CA LEU A 237 -6.09 13.89 -22.49
C LEU A 237 -7.59 13.73 -22.82
N PRO A 238 -8.15 14.41 -23.84
CA PRO A 238 -9.54 14.21 -24.24
C PRO A 238 -9.88 12.76 -24.61
N ASP A 239 -9.00 12.09 -25.35
CA ASP A 239 -9.19 10.70 -25.76
C ASP A 239 -9.07 9.73 -24.57
N VAL A 240 -8.13 10.01 -23.65
CA VAL A 240 -7.98 9.26 -22.39
C VAL A 240 -9.25 9.36 -21.53
N VAL A 241 -9.77 10.57 -21.35
CA VAL A 241 -11.02 10.82 -20.59
C VAL A 241 -12.23 10.25 -21.32
N GLY A 242 -12.21 10.26 -22.67
CA GLY A 242 -13.21 9.63 -23.52
C GLY A 242 -13.22 8.10 -23.48
N GLY A 243 -12.21 7.50 -22.85
CA GLY A 243 -12.12 6.06 -22.63
C GLY A 243 -11.43 5.29 -23.75
N ASP A 244 -10.63 5.96 -24.62
CA ASP A 244 -9.81 5.26 -25.62
C ASP A 244 -8.71 4.45 -24.92
N PRO A 245 -8.70 3.10 -25.04
CA PRO A 245 -7.73 2.25 -24.35
C PRO A 245 -6.31 2.42 -24.91
N THR A 246 -6.15 2.84 -26.16
CA THR A 246 -4.85 3.07 -26.77
C THR A 246 -4.25 4.38 -26.25
N ALA A 247 -5.05 5.45 -26.26
CA ALA A 247 -4.63 6.74 -25.67
C ALA A 247 -4.26 6.58 -24.20
N LEU A 248 -5.06 5.87 -23.41
CA LEU A 248 -4.74 5.57 -22.01
C LEU A 248 -3.42 4.80 -21.88
N THR A 249 -3.18 3.79 -22.71
CA THR A 249 -1.95 2.98 -22.66
C THR A 249 -0.71 3.85 -22.94
N VAL A 250 -0.78 4.70 -23.95
CA VAL A 250 0.32 5.60 -24.32
C VAL A 250 0.53 6.66 -23.23
N PHE A 251 -0.55 7.26 -22.75
CA PHE A 251 -0.53 8.25 -21.67
C PHE A 251 0.12 7.70 -20.38
N LEU A 252 -0.21 6.47 -19.99
CA LEU A 252 0.41 5.80 -18.84
C LEU A 252 1.87 5.40 -19.12
N ALA A 253 2.23 5.15 -20.36
CA ALA A 253 3.62 4.89 -20.73
C ALA A 253 4.49 6.15 -20.71
N GLU A 254 3.93 7.32 -20.97
CA GLU A 254 4.63 8.60 -20.92
C GLU A 254 4.66 9.22 -19.52
N GLY A 255 3.58 9.09 -18.75
CA GLY A 255 3.44 9.66 -17.41
C GLY A 255 4.11 8.82 -16.32
N LEU A 256 4.19 9.41 -15.11
CA LEU A 256 4.73 8.78 -13.90
C LEU A 256 6.13 8.20 -14.12
N LYS A 257 7.05 9.04 -14.57
CA LYS A 257 8.47 8.72 -14.73
C LYS A 257 9.28 9.35 -13.60
N ASP A 258 10.40 8.73 -13.28
CA ASP A 258 11.39 9.30 -12.39
C ASP A 258 11.89 10.66 -12.95
N GLU A 259 12.05 11.67 -12.10
CA GLU A 259 12.60 12.98 -12.45
C GLU A 259 13.95 12.87 -13.18
N ALA A 260 14.77 11.87 -12.79
CA ALA A 260 16.07 11.61 -13.43
C ALA A 260 15.98 11.27 -14.91
N THR A 261 14.80 10.93 -15.44
CA THR A 261 14.61 10.69 -16.89
C THR A 261 14.59 12.00 -17.71
N GLY A 262 14.38 13.14 -17.06
CA GLY A 262 14.28 14.44 -17.71
C GLY A 262 13.09 14.61 -18.66
N LYS A 263 12.03 13.77 -18.50
CA LYS A 263 10.85 13.82 -19.38
C LYS A 263 9.80 14.85 -18.95
N GLY A 264 9.95 15.46 -17.77
CA GLY A 264 8.95 16.40 -17.23
C GLY A 264 7.62 15.70 -16.87
N THR A 265 7.67 14.43 -16.55
CA THR A 265 6.48 13.58 -16.31
C THR A 265 6.54 12.80 -15.00
N SER A 266 7.35 13.24 -14.02
CA SER A 266 7.24 12.77 -12.65
C SER A 266 5.98 13.33 -11.97
N ALA A 267 5.55 12.71 -10.89
CA ALA A 267 4.34 13.14 -10.18
C ALA A 267 4.43 14.63 -9.76
N ALA A 268 5.56 15.06 -9.21
CA ALA A 268 5.74 16.45 -8.76
C ALA A 268 5.81 17.47 -9.91
N GLU A 269 6.21 17.05 -11.12
CA GLU A 269 6.20 17.88 -12.31
C GLU A 269 4.79 18.00 -12.92
N MET A 270 3.97 16.94 -12.83
CA MET A 270 2.66 16.86 -13.45
C MET A 270 1.50 17.33 -12.57
N THR A 271 1.64 17.31 -11.24
CA THR A 271 0.57 17.71 -10.33
C THR A 271 1.09 18.42 -9.09
N SER A 272 0.48 19.54 -8.74
CA SER A 272 0.82 20.29 -7.52
C SER A 272 0.18 19.69 -6.27
N THR A 273 -0.92 18.96 -6.42
CA THR A 273 -1.69 18.38 -5.31
C THR A 273 -1.28 16.96 -4.96
N GLY A 274 -0.43 16.32 -5.78
CA GLY A 274 -0.09 14.91 -5.65
C GLY A 274 -1.16 13.94 -6.14
N VAL A 275 -2.36 14.41 -6.45
CA VAL A 275 -3.43 13.60 -7.04
C VAL A 275 -3.22 13.49 -8.55
N TRP A 276 -3.31 12.27 -9.09
CA TRP A 276 -3.18 12.03 -10.53
C TRP A 276 -4.43 11.36 -11.09
N GLY A 277 -5.31 12.17 -11.57
CA GLY A 277 -6.63 11.80 -12.09
C GLY A 277 -7.38 13.02 -12.60
N VAL A 278 -8.65 12.87 -12.97
CA VAL A 278 -9.52 13.95 -13.43
C VAL A 278 -10.73 14.16 -12.54
N ARG A 279 -10.91 13.32 -11.53
CA ARG A 279 -12.02 13.43 -10.59
C ARG A 279 -11.60 14.14 -9.31
N ASP A 280 -12.57 14.75 -8.66
CA ASP A 280 -12.38 15.33 -7.34
C ASP A 280 -12.41 14.21 -6.27
N PRO A 281 -11.34 14.01 -5.50
CA PRO A 281 -11.32 12.99 -4.42
C PRO A 281 -12.45 13.19 -3.39
N ARG A 282 -13.01 14.40 -3.25
CA ARG A 282 -14.15 14.68 -2.36
C ARG A 282 -15.45 14.01 -2.78
N GLU A 283 -15.53 13.48 -4.00
CA GLU A 283 -16.66 12.65 -4.45
C GLU A 283 -16.60 11.21 -3.94
N SER A 284 -15.58 10.86 -3.18
CA SER A 284 -15.38 9.53 -2.63
C SER A 284 -16.41 9.19 -1.55
N THR A 285 -16.75 7.91 -1.45
CA THR A 285 -17.65 7.41 -0.41
C THR A 285 -17.17 6.08 0.18
N ALA A 286 -17.46 5.86 1.46
CA ALA A 286 -17.16 4.60 2.12
C ALA A 286 -17.90 3.41 1.50
N GLU A 287 -19.14 3.63 0.98
CA GLU A 287 -19.95 2.60 0.31
C GLU A 287 -19.27 2.10 -0.95
N ARG A 288 -18.65 3.00 -1.74
CA ARG A 288 -17.85 2.61 -2.90
C ARG A 288 -16.64 1.80 -2.48
N GLY A 289 -15.93 2.25 -1.45
CA GLY A 289 -14.78 1.55 -0.89
C GLY A 289 -15.14 0.15 -0.39
N TRP A 290 -16.29 0.02 0.29
CA TRP A 290 -16.84 -1.26 0.69
C TRP A 290 -17.10 -2.16 -0.51
N ALA A 291 -17.80 -1.68 -1.55
CA ALA A 291 -18.17 -2.47 -2.73
C ALA A 291 -16.92 -2.98 -3.47
N ASP A 292 -15.92 -2.13 -3.67
CA ASP A 292 -14.66 -2.50 -4.31
C ASP A 292 -13.89 -3.53 -3.48
N THR A 293 -13.81 -3.33 -2.17
CA THR A 293 -13.14 -4.24 -1.23
C THR A 293 -13.88 -5.57 -1.14
N ALA A 294 -15.21 -5.56 -0.98
CA ALA A 294 -16.03 -6.78 -0.90
C ALA A 294 -15.92 -7.62 -2.18
N SER A 295 -15.96 -6.99 -3.35
CA SER A 295 -15.75 -7.67 -4.64
C SER A 295 -14.41 -8.36 -4.73
N MET A 296 -13.34 -7.66 -4.32
CA MET A 296 -11.98 -8.20 -4.33
C MET A 296 -11.82 -9.36 -3.33
N VAL A 297 -12.31 -9.19 -2.10
CA VAL A 297 -12.24 -10.21 -1.04
C VAL A 297 -13.02 -11.46 -1.46
N ALA A 298 -14.24 -11.30 -1.95
CA ALA A 298 -15.06 -12.42 -2.42
C ALA A 298 -14.38 -13.20 -3.56
N ALA A 299 -13.80 -12.50 -4.52
CA ALA A 299 -13.06 -13.11 -5.63
C ALA A 299 -11.83 -13.90 -5.14
N ALA A 300 -11.05 -13.31 -4.21
CA ALA A 300 -9.88 -13.97 -3.62
C ALA A 300 -10.28 -15.23 -2.83
N VAL A 301 -11.35 -15.16 -2.04
CA VAL A 301 -11.90 -16.30 -1.31
C VAL A 301 -12.34 -17.40 -2.29
N GLY A 302 -13.04 -17.05 -3.37
CA GLY A 302 -13.44 -17.99 -4.42
C GLY A 302 -12.25 -18.70 -5.05
N PHE A 303 -11.21 -17.96 -5.41
CA PHE A 303 -9.97 -18.51 -5.95
C PHE A 303 -9.27 -19.46 -4.96
N ILE A 304 -9.11 -19.04 -3.70
CA ILE A 304 -8.46 -19.85 -2.66
C ILE A 304 -9.22 -21.17 -2.42
N ARG A 305 -10.55 -21.12 -2.35
CA ARG A 305 -11.38 -22.32 -2.22
C ARG A 305 -11.18 -23.25 -3.40
N ARG A 306 -11.21 -22.70 -4.61
CA ARG A 306 -11.00 -23.51 -5.83
C ARG A 306 -9.61 -24.12 -5.88
N TRP A 307 -8.58 -23.37 -5.46
CA TRP A 307 -7.21 -23.90 -5.38
C TRP A 307 -7.12 -25.04 -4.36
N ASN A 308 -7.78 -24.94 -3.21
CA ASN A 308 -7.82 -26.01 -2.23
C ASN A 308 -8.54 -27.28 -2.73
N GLU A 309 -9.57 -27.15 -3.57
CA GLU A 309 -10.23 -28.29 -4.23
C GLU A 309 -9.29 -28.97 -5.23
N LEU A 310 -8.58 -28.20 -6.05
CA LEU A 310 -7.64 -28.71 -7.06
C LEU A 310 -6.37 -29.30 -6.43
N ARG A 311 -5.92 -28.74 -5.34
CA ARG A 311 -4.75 -29.19 -4.58
C ARG A 311 -5.00 -28.99 -3.10
N PRO A 312 -5.47 -30.03 -2.41
CA PRO A 312 -5.66 -29.99 -0.96
C PRO A 312 -4.36 -29.68 -0.20
N PRO A 313 -4.44 -29.08 0.99
CA PRO A 313 -3.27 -28.83 1.83
C PRO A 313 -2.45 -30.11 2.07
N GLY A 314 -1.11 -29.99 2.07
CA GLY A 314 -0.21 -31.12 2.34
C GLY A 314 0.02 -32.07 1.17
N VAL A 315 -0.66 -31.92 0.04
CA VAL A 315 -0.38 -32.68 -1.19
C VAL A 315 0.89 -32.14 -1.85
N ARG A 316 1.86 -33.05 -2.11
CA ARG A 316 3.13 -32.73 -2.79
C ARG A 316 2.99 -32.83 -4.30
#